data_483439b316226c8716ef9e45d26bf425
#
_entry.id   483439b316226c8716ef9e45d26bf425
#
_cell.length_a   1.000
_cell.length_b   1.000
_cell.length_c   1.000
_cell.angle_alpha   90.00
_cell.angle_beta   90.00
_cell.angle_gamma   90.00
#
_symmetry.space_group_name_H-M   'P 1'
#
loop_
_entity.id
_entity.type
_entity.pdbx_description
1 polymer ?
#
loop_
_entity_poly.entity_id
_entity_poly.type
_entity_poly.pdbx_seq_one_letter_code
_entity_poly.pdbx_strand_id
1 'polypeptide(L)'
;MINGTSLAGIFLLALLSFLGANAVFVVSEFERAVLLEFGKVVRSDISPGLHFKIPIINEVRKFDARILTSDAPAERYLTLEKKAVIVDSFAKFRVENVQTFYTSTSGDERRAEDLLKERINDGLRNEIGKRSLYEVISGERDELMQVLRANLNKVASDELGVTVIDVRVKRIDLPS
;
A
#
# COMPACT_ATOMS: atom_id res chain seq x y z
N MET A 1 -51.98 -21.09 17.82
CA MET A 1 -51.10 -22.14 17.24
C MET A 1 -50.54 -21.60 15.91
N ILE A 2 -49.26 -21.35 15.87
CA ILE A 2 -48.62 -20.88 14.61
C ILE A 2 -48.46 -22.14 13.77
N ASN A 3 -49.11 -22.15 12.58
CA ASN A 3 -49.06 -23.28 11.67
C ASN A 3 -47.65 -23.43 11.11
N GLY A 4 -47.15 -24.66 10.96
CA GLY A 4 -45.79 -24.92 10.44
C GLY A 4 -45.49 -24.22 9.10
N THR A 5 -46.48 -24.00 8.26
CA THR A 5 -46.40 -23.24 7.02
C THR A 5 -46.14 -21.74 7.23
N SER A 6 -46.70 -21.15 8.31
CA SER A 6 -46.46 -19.74 8.65
C SER A 6 -45.04 -19.54 9.20
N LEU A 7 -44.53 -20.49 9.99
CA LEU A 7 -43.15 -20.49 10.50
C LEU A 7 -42.14 -20.62 9.36
N ALA A 8 -42.38 -21.52 8.40
CA ALA A 8 -41.53 -21.68 7.22
C ALA A 8 -41.54 -20.42 6.33
N GLY A 9 -42.67 -19.75 6.16
CA GLY A 9 -42.79 -18.48 5.44
C GLY A 9 -42.00 -17.34 6.10
N ILE A 10 -42.09 -17.21 7.45
CA ILE A 10 -41.34 -16.21 8.20
C ILE A 10 -39.83 -16.47 8.12
N PHE A 11 -39.43 -17.73 8.21
CA PHE A 11 -38.02 -18.11 8.08
C PHE A 11 -37.47 -17.81 6.69
N LEU A 12 -38.21 -18.10 5.63
CA LEU A 12 -37.85 -17.80 4.26
C LEU A 12 -37.71 -16.30 4.02
N LEU A 13 -38.66 -15.50 4.51
CA LEU A 13 -38.60 -14.03 4.45
C LEU A 13 -37.41 -13.46 5.20
N ALA A 14 -37.10 -13.97 6.40
CA ALA A 14 -35.94 -13.56 7.17
C ALA A 14 -34.64 -13.92 6.46
N LEU A 15 -34.55 -15.11 5.85
CA LEU A 15 -33.41 -15.54 5.06
C LEU A 15 -33.18 -14.67 3.82
N LEU A 16 -34.23 -14.36 3.08
CA LEU A 16 -34.18 -13.49 1.91
C LEU A 16 -33.77 -12.05 2.30
N SER A 17 -34.30 -11.53 3.40
CA SER A 17 -33.93 -10.22 3.93
C SER A 17 -32.46 -10.17 4.37
N PHE A 18 -31.99 -11.23 5.03
CA PHE A 18 -30.58 -11.34 5.44
C PHE A 18 -29.64 -11.42 4.25
N LEU A 19 -29.97 -12.22 3.23
CA LEU A 19 -29.18 -12.30 2.00
C LEU A 19 -29.18 -10.97 1.23
N GLY A 20 -30.34 -10.30 1.15
CA GLY A 20 -30.44 -8.99 0.48
C GLY A 20 -29.59 -7.91 1.18
N ALA A 21 -29.65 -7.85 2.50
CA ALA A 21 -28.87 -6.89 3.28
C ALA A 21 -27.35 -7.11 3.15
N ASN A 22 -26.90 -8.35 2.97
CA ASN A 22 -25.49 -8.69 2.80
C ASN A 22 -25.02 -8.68 1.33
N ALA A 23 -25.93 -8.46 0.38
CA ALA A 23 -25.59 -8.40 -1.04
C ALA A 23 -25.06 -7.04 -1.50
N VAL A 24 -25.14 -6.03 -0.66
CA VAL A 24 -24.78 -4.64 -0.99
C VAL A 24 -23.59 -4.20 -0.18
N PHE A 25 -22.66 -3.47 -0.82
CA PHE A 25 -21.55 -2.78 -0.14
C PHE A 25 -21.29 -1.41 -0.79
N VAL A 26 -20.74 -0.50 0.00
CA VAL A 26 -20.40 0.85 -0.43
C VAL A 26 -18.89 1.02 -0.39
N VAL A 27 -18.31 1.60 -1.42
CA VAL A 27 -16.91 2.01 -1.49
C VAL A 27 -16.88 3.53 -1.39
N SER A 28 -16.14 4.05 -0.42
CA SER A 28 -15.99 5.50 -0.22
C SER A 28 -14.99 6.09 -1.21
N GLU A 29 -15.03 7.42 -1.43
CA GLU A 29 -14.14 8.11 -2.38
C GLU A 29 -12.65 7.99 -2.02
N PHE A 30 -12.35 7.83 -0.73
CA PHE A 30 -10.99 7.62 -0.21
C PHE A 30 -10.60 6.14 -0.09
N GLU A 31 -11.44 5.23 -0.56
CA GLU A 31 -11.19 3.78 -0.57
C GLU A 31 -11.06 3.26 -2.00
N ARG A 32 -10.27 2.22 -2.13
CA ARG A 32 -10.26 1.32 -3.28
C ARG A 32 -10.62 -0.08 -2.81
N ALA A 33 -11.28 -0.85 -3.65
CA ALA A 33 -11.72 -2.18 -3.25
C ALA A 33 -11.42 -3.24 -4.31
N VAL A 34 -11.19 -4.46 -3.81
CA VAL A 34 -11.18 -5.68 -4.63
C VAL A 34 -12.31 -6.59 -4.21
N LEU A 35 -12.89 -7.25 -5.18
CA LEU A 35 -13.85 -8.33 -4.98
C LEU A 35 -13.12 -9.66 -5.14
N LEU A 36 -13.20 -10.47 -4.11
CA LEU A 36 -12.61 -11.80 -4.08
C LEU A 36 -13.71 -12.85 -4.21
N GLU A 37 -13.41 -13.91 -4.92
CA GLU A 37 -14.22 -15.12 -4.97
C GLU A 37 -13.33 -16.30 -4.58
N PHE A 38 -13.66 -16.95 -3.48
CA PHE A 38 -12.84 -18.04 -2.89
C PHE A 38 -11.35 -17.63 -2.75
N GLY A 39 -11.09 -16.39 -2.33
CA GLY A 39 -9.73 -15.87 -2.13
C GLY A 39 -9.00 -15.41 -3.40
N LYS A 40 -9.62 -15.54 -4.59
CA LYS A 40 -9.06 -15.03 -5.86
C LYS A 40 -9.67 -13.69 -6.22
N VAL A 41 -8.85 -12.77 -6.74
CA VAL A 41 -9.31 -11.47 -7.22
C VAL A 41 -10.12 -11.68 -8.51
N VAL A 42 -11.42 -11.37 -8.46
CA VAL A 42 -12.33 -11.42 -9.62
C VAL A 42 -12.54 -10.04 -10.23
N ARG A 43 -12.62 -9.03 -9.38
CA ARG A 43 -12.71 -7.62 -9.81
C ARG A 43 -11.75 -6.78 -8.97
N SER A 44 -10.90 -6.04 -9.62
CA SER A 44 -9.99 -5.07 -9.02
C SER A 44 -10.45 -3.65 -9.35
N ASP A 45 -9.99 -2.69 -8.56
CA ASP A 45 -10.20 -1.26 -8.78
C ASP A 45 -11.68 -0.87 -8.89
N ILE A 46 -12.47 -1.31 -7.90
CA ILE A 46 -13.89 -0.97 -7.80
C ILE A 46 -13.99 0.51 -7.43
N SER A 47 -14.63 1.28 -8.31
CA SER A 47 -14.83 2.73 -8.13
C SER A 47 -15.71 3.04 -6.92
N PRO A 48 -15.59 4.26 -6.34
CA PRO A 48 -16.51 4.71 -5.29
C PRO A 48 -17.98 4.59 -5.69
N GLY A 49 -18.83 4.24 -4.74
CA GLY A 49 -20.25 4.09 -4.92
C GLY A 49 -20.85 2.82 -4.34
N LEU A 50 -22.08 2.55 -4.72
CA LEU A 50 -22.85 1.39 -4.31
C LEU A 50 -22.60 0.23 -5.27
N HIS A 51 -22.26 -0.94 -4.71
CA HIS A 51 -21.99 -2.14 -5.48
C HIS A 51 -22.70 -3.36 -4.90
N PHE A 52 -22.87 -4.38 -5.74
CA PHE A 52 -23.47 -5.63 -5.36
C PHE A 52 -22.42 -6.75 -5.33
N LYS A 53 -22.58 -7.64 -4.38
CA LYS A 53 -21.80 -8.87 -4.24
C LYS A 53 -22.73 -10.06 -3.98
N ILE A 54 -22.27 -11.25 -4.28
CA ILE A 54 -22.95 -12.48 -3.90
C ILE A 54 -22.57 -12.81 -2.47
N PRO A 55 -23.52 -12.77 -1.51
CA PRO A 55 -23.24 -13.12 -0.12
C PRO A 55 -22.61 -14.51 -0.01
N ILE A 56 -21.71 -14.69 0.97
CA ILE A 56 -21.02 -15.97 1.25
C ILE A 56 -19.92 -16.32 0.23
N ILE A 57 -20.13 -16.08 -1.07
CA ILE A 57 -19.15 -16.42 -2.13
C ILE A 57 -18.14 -15.30 -2.31
N ASN A 58 -18.63 -14.04 -2.32
CA ASN A 58 -17.79 -12.89 -2.55
C ASN A 58 -17.36 -12.20 -1.25
N GLU A 59 -16.06 -11.99 -1.10
CA GLU A 59 -15.45 -11.16 -0.07
C GLU A 59 -14.98 -9.85 -0.67
N VAL A 60 -15.22 -8.73 0.02
CA VAL A 60 -14.74 -7.41 -0.38
C VAL A 60 -13.64 -6.98 0.57
N ARG A 61 -12.47 -6.65 0.01
CA ARG A 61 -11.36 -6.02 0.73
C ARG A 61 -11.21 -4.59 0.27
N LYS A 62 -11.15 -3.67 1.23
CA LYS A 62 -11.01 -2.24 1.02
C LYS A 62 -9.65 -1.78 1.49
N PHE A 63 -9.07 -0.83 0.77
CA PHE A 63 -7.75 -0.24 1.02
C PHE A 63 -7.86 1.27 1.00
N ASP A 64 -7.03 1.94 1.78
CA ASP A 64 -6.94 3.39 1.77
C ASP A 64 -6.32 3.88 0.44
N ALA A 65 -7.04 4.73 -0.28
CA ALA A 65 -6.60 5.33 -1.54
C ALA A 65 -5.87 6.67 -1.33
N ARG A 66 -5.78 7.13 -0.08
CA ARG A 66 -5.06 8.37 0.27
C ARG A 66 -3.55 8.18 0.18
N ILE A 67 -2.86 9.28 0.28
CA ILE A 67 -1.41 9.28 0.37
C ILE A 67 -1.01 8.84 1.78
N LEU A 68 -0.30 7.72 1.86
CA LEU A 68 0.26 7.16 3.07
C LEU A 68 1.73 7.58 3.20
N THR A 69 2.24 7.58 4.43
CA THR A 69 3.65 7.88 4.71
C THR A 69 4.31 6.66 5.33
N SER A 70 5.40 6.20 4.71
CA SER A 70 6.26 5.17 5.26
C SER A 70 7.53 5.82 5.80
N ASP A 71 7.73 5.72 7.11
CA ASP A 71 8.95 6.19 7.78
C ASP A 71 10.00 5.08 7.77
N ALA A 72 11.15 5.34 7.13
CA ALA A 72 12.31 4.48 7.19
C ALA A 72 13.20 4.96 8.36
N PRO A 73 13.47 4.11 9.36
CA PRO A 73 14.30 4.50 10.50
C PRO A 73 15.71 4.88 10.03
N ALA A 74 16.38 5.70 10.84
CA ALA A 74 17.74 6.13 10.54
C ALA A 74 18.69 4.92 10.43
N GLU A 75 19.32 4.76 9.27
CA GLU A 75 20.28 3.70 8.98
C GLU A 75 21.64 4.28 8.60
N ARG A 76 22.68 3.44 8.76
CA ARG A 76 24.05 3.78 8.43
C ARG A 76 24.39 3.38 7.01
N TYR A 77 24.84 4.34 6.21
CA TYR A 77 25.28 4.15 4.82
C TYR A 77 26.75 4.53 4.67
N LEU A 78 27.41 3.96 3.68
CA LEU A 78 28.78 4.28 3.32
C LEU A 78 28.80 5.04 1.99
N THR A 79 29.48 6.18 1.96
CA THR A 79 29.75 6.95 0.75
C THR A 79 30.80 6.28 -0.12
N LEU A 80 31.01 6.80 -1.35
CA LEU A 80 32.08 6.37 -2.26
C LEU A 80 33.46 6.38 -1.57
N GLU A 81 33.70 7.37 -0.69
CA GLU A 81 34.94 7.52 0.09
C GLU A 81 35.00 6.61 1.32
N LYS A 82 34.03 5.67 1.47
CA LYS A 82 33.88 4.80 2.65
C LYS A 82 33.66 5.55 3.97
N LYS A 83 33.21 6.80 3.92
CA LYS A 83 32.78 7.56 5.08
C LYS A 83 31.35 7.18 5.43
N ALA A 84 31.10 7.00 6.73
CA ALA A 84 29.77 6.63 7.21
C ALA A 84 28.88 7.87 7.37
N VAL A 85 27.63 7.75 6.95
CA VAL A 85 26.57 8.73 7.20
C VAL A 85 25.36 8.00 7.78
N ILE A 86 24.62 8.65 8.68
CA ILE A 86 23.37 8.16 9.22
C ILE A 86 22.25 8.97 8.57
N VAL A 87 21.35 8.30 7.86
CA VAL A 87 20.28 8.97 7.11
C VAL A 87 18.94 8.50 7.62
N ASP A 88 18.11 9.44 8.01
CA ASP A 88 16.69 9.27 8.35
C ASP A 88 15.85 9.76 7.17
N SER A 89 14.96 8.93 6.70
CA SER A 89 14.15 9.22 5.49
C SER A 89 12.71 8.79 5.62
N PHE A 90 11.86 9.34 4.76
CA PHE A 90 10.48 8.89 4.60
C PHE A 90 10.09 8.90 3.13
N ALA A 91 9.10 8.09 2.79
CA ALA A 91 8.45 8.11 1.49
C ALA A 91 6.95 8.33 1.64
N LYS A 92 6.38 9.06 0.68
CA LYS A 92 4.93 9.16 0.49
C LYS A 92 4.53 8.30 -0.68
N PHE A 93 3.55 7.44 -0.46
CA PHE A 93 3.07 6.52 -1.48
C PHE A 93 1.55 6.43 -1.48
N ARG A 94 0.99 5.88 -2.54
CA ARG A 94 -0.44 5.61 -2.69
C ARG A 94 -0.64 4.28 -3.40
N VAL A 95 -1.65 3.54 -2.98
CA VAL A 95 -2.07 2.33 -3.69
C VAL A 95 -2.69 2.73 -5.03
N GLU A 96 -2.14 2.25 -6.13
CA GLU A 96 -2.62 2.54 -7.48
C GLU A 96 -3.14 1.28 -8.17
N ASN A 97 -2.38 0.20 -8.18
CA ASN A 97 -2.83 -1.09 -8.68
C ASN A 97 -3.24 -1.99 -7.53
N VAL A 98 -4.54 -2.02 -7.24
CA VAL A 98 -5.09 -2.76 -6.09
C VAL A 98 -4.91 -4.27 -6.23
N GLN A 99 -4.89 -4.80 -7.46
CA GLN A 99 -4.68 -6.23 -7.72
C GLN A 99 -3.25 -6.63 -7.35
N THR A 100 -2.25 -5.90 -7.86
CA THR A 100 -0.84 -6.16 -7.53
C THR A 100 -0.59 -5.96 -6.04
N PHE A 101 -1.16 -4.90 -5.45
CA PHE A 101 -1.07 -4.64 -4.02
C PHE A 101 -1.61 -5.80 -3.19
N TYR A 102 -2.81 -6.30 -3.52
CA TYR A 102 -3.40 -7.43 -2.80
C TYR A 102 -2.57 -8.71 -2.96
N THR A 103 -2.08 -9.02 -4.15
CA THR A 103 -1.33 -10.25 -4.40
C THR A 103 0.05 -10.24 -3.75
N SER A 104 0.72 -9.09 -3.66
CA SER A 104 2.05 -8.94 -3.06
C SER A 104 2.02 -8.85 -1.53
N THR A 105 1.03 -8.17 -0.97
CA THR A 105 0.95 -7.87 0.47
C THR A 105 -0.15 -8.64 1.20
N SER A 106 -0.98 -9.42 0.48
CA SER A 106 -2.21 -10.03 1.00
C SER A 106 -3.20 -9.00 1.54
N GLY A 107 -3.08 -7.74 1.08
CA GLY A 107 -3.90 -6.62 1.52
C GLY A 107 -3.50 -6.05 2.89
N ASP A 108 -2.30 -6.35 3.37
CA ASP A 108 -1.76 -5.78 4.61
C ASP A 108 -0.91 -4.54 4.30
N GLU A 109 -1.38 -3.37 4.73
CA GLU A 109 -0.71 -2.08 4.54
C GLU A 109 0.64 -2.03 5.27
N ARG A 110 0.74 -2.64 6.47
CA ARG A 110 2.01 -2.69 7.22
C ARG A 110 3.06 -3.49 6.48
N ARG A 111 2.65 -4.59 5.87
CA ARG A 111 3.55 -5.39 5.05
C ARG A 111 4.03 -4.60 3.82
N ALA A 112 3.16 -3.81 3.21
CA ALA A 112 3.54 -2.91 2.12
C ALA A 112 4.56 -1.86 2.58
N GLU A 113 4.31 -1.24 3.75
CA GLU A 113 5.25 -0.29 4.35
C GLU A 113 6.61 -0.91 4.62
N ASP A 114 6.67 -2.10 5.18
CA ASP A 114 7.91 -2.79 5.51
C ASP A 114 8.71 -3.15 4.24
N LEU A 115 8.05 -3.66 3.22
CA LEU A 115 8.66 -3.92 1.92
C LEU A 115 9.15 -2.63 1.26
N LEU A 116 8.38 -1.55 1.36
CA LEU A 116 8.78 -0.26 0.81
C LEU A 116 9.99 0.33 1.56
N LYS A 117 10.05 0.20 2.89
CA LYS A 117 11.22 0.59 3.70
C LYS A 117 12.49 -0.15 3.26
N GLU A 118 12.39 -1.45 3.03
CA GLU A 118 13.51 -2.25 2.54
C GLU A 118 14.00 -1.72 1.18
N ARG A 119 13.09 -1.43 0.25
CA ARG A 119 13.44 -0.87 -1.06
C ARG A 119 14.03 0.54 -0.97
N ILE A 120 13.53 1.37 -0.04
CA ILE A 120 14.10 2.71 0.23
C ILE A 120 15.54 2.57 0.72
N ASN A 121 15.78 1.69 1.68
CA ASN A 121 17.10 1.48 2.24
C ASN A 121 18.09 0.96 1.21
N ASP A 122 17.68 0.02 0.36
CA ASP A 122 18.51 -0.49 -0.73
C ASP A 122 18.80 0.60 -1.79
N GLY A 123 17.79 1.38 -2.14
CA GLY A 123 17.96 2.52 -3.04
C GLY A 123 18.91 3.57 -2.49
N LEU A 124 18.76 3.95 -1.22
CA LEU A 124 19.67 4.87 -0.53
C LEU A 124 21.11 4.33 -0.48
N ARG A 125 21.28 3.05 -0.15
CA ARG A 125 22.60 2.41 -0.10
C ARG A 125 23.28 2.47 -1.47
N ASN A 126 22.57 2.19 -2.53
CA ASN A 126 23.09 2.22 -3.89
C ASN A 126 23.43 3.64 -4.34
N GLU A 127 22.58 4.63 -4.05
CA GLU A 127 22.79 5.99 -4.52
C GLU A 127 23.84 6.74 -3.67
N ILE A 128 23.84 6.55 -2.35
CA ILE A 128 24.84 7.15 -1.46
C ILE A 128 26.24 6.54 -1.72
N GLY A 129 26.29 5.22 -1.98
CA GLY A 129 27.53 4.53 -2.27
C GLY A 129 28.26 4.98 -3.54
N LYS A 130 27.57 5.68 -4.45
CA LYS A 130 28.12 6.23 -5.70
C LYS A 130 28.60 7.69 -5.54
N ARG A 131 28.31 8.34 -4.41
CA ARG A 131 28.53 9.78 -4.19
C ARG A 131 29.55 10.04 -3.09
N SER A 132 30.23 11.17 -3.20
CA SER A 132 31.10 11.68 -2.14
C SER A 132 30.29 12.19 -0.95
N LEU A 133 30.93 12.31 0.21
CA LEU A 133 30.31 12.89 1.40
C LEU A 133 29.79 14.31 1.14
N TYR A 134 30.54 15.10 0.39
CA TYR A 134 30.19 16.47 0.05
C TYR A 134 28.89 16.54 -0.79
N GLU A 135 28.75 15.70 -1.81
CA GLU A 135 27.55 15.62 -2.66
C GLU A 135 26.30 15.18 -1.88
N VAL A 136 26.46 14.29 -0.90
CA VAL A 136 25.36 13.83 -0.05
C VAL A 136 24.88 14.91 0.94
N ILE A 137 25.80 15.74 1.46
CA ILE A 137 25.48 16.76 2.49
C ILE A 137 25.13 18.12 1.87
N SER A 138 25.76 18.49 0.75
CA SER A 138 25.60 19.76 0.05
C SER A 138 24.49 19.72 -1.01
N GLY A 139 24.37 20.75 -1.85
CA GLY A 139 23.25 21.07 -2.70
C GLY A 139 22.75 20.05 -3.75
N GLU A 140 23.43 18.91 -3.96
CA GLU A 140 22.98 17.86 -4.92
C GLU A 140 21.97 16.86 -4.32
N ARG A 141 21.51 17.13 -3.10
CA ARG A 141 20.54 16.31 -2.37
C ARG A 141 19.22 16.18 -3.12
N ASP A 142 18.78 17.23 -3.81
CA ASP A 142 17.50 17.21 -4.55
C ASP A 142 17.58 16.29 -5.77
N GLU A 143 18.71 16.27 -6.47
CA GLU A 143 18.96 15.37 -7.59
C GLU A 143 19.00 13.91 -7.11
N LEU A 144 19.71 13.64 -6.01
CA LEU A 144 19.73 12.32 -5.38
C LEU A 144 18.30 11.84 -5.07
N MET A 145 17.46 12.71 -4.48
CA MET A 145 16.09 12.37 -4.14
C MET A 145 15.22 12.13 -5.37
N GLN A 146 15.41 12.86 -6.45
CA GLN A 146 14.68 12.65 -7.71
C GLN A 146 15.04 11.30 -8.36
N VAL A 147 16.33 10.98 -8.44
CA VAL A 147 16.80 9.68 -8.96
C VAL A 147 16.29 8.54 -8.11
N LEU A 148 16.40 8.66 -6.79
CA LEU A 148 15.91 7.66 -5.84
C LEU A 148 14.40 7.46 -5.99
N ARG A 149 13.62 8.54 -6.06
CA ARG A 149 12.17 8.47 -6.26
C ARG A 149 11.81 7.76 -7.56
N ALA A 150 12.48 8.10 -8.67
CA ALA A 150 12.20 7.50 -9.96
C ALA A 150 12.47 5.99 -9.96
N ASN A 151 13.60 5.58 -9.39
CA ASN A 151 13.97 4.17 -9.26
C ASN A 151 13.03 3.41 -8.35
N LEU A 152 12.72 3.97 -7.18
CA LEU A 152 11.76 3.39 -6.23
C LEU A 152 10.36 3.29 -6.81
N ASN A 153 9.89 4.32 -7.52
CA ASN A 153 8.57 4.31 -8.11
C ASN A 153 8.41 3.18 -9.12
N LYS A 154 9.42 2.92 -9.94
CA LYS A 154 9.40 1.80 -10.89
C LYS A 154 9.26 0.46 -10.17
N VAL A 155 10.13 0.19 -9.20
CA VAL A 155 10.12 -1.08 -8.45
C VAL A 155 8.83 -1.24 -7.64
N ALA A 156 8.40 -0.18 -6.94
CA ALA A 156 7.21 -0.21 -6.11
C ALA A 156 5.91 -0.37 -6.92
N SER A 157 5.84 0.23 -8.11
CA SER A 157 4.70 0.06 -9.01
C SER A 157 4.62 -1.37 -9.54
N ASP A 158 5.73 -1.94 -9.96
CA ASP A 158 5.77 -3.28 -10.56
C ASP A 158 5.58 -4.39 -9.52
N GLU A 159 6.23 -4.27 -8.36
CA GLU A 159 6.24 -5.33 -7.34
C GLU A 159 5.11 -5.20 -6.32
N LEU A 160 4.75 -3.98 -5.92
CA LEU A 160 3.81 -3.72 -4.83
C LEU A 160 2.49 -3.09 -5.27
N GLY A 161 2.39 -2.63 -6.51
CA GLY A 161 1.20 -1.93 -7.00
C GLY A 161 0.97 -0.56 -6.35
N VAL A 162 2.05 0.08 -5.84
CA VAL A 162 1.99 1.39 -5.22
C VAL A 162 2.79 2.41 -6.02
N THR A 163 2.31 3.65 -6.04
CA THR A 163 3.02 4.77 -6.65
C THR A 163 3.72 5.58 -5.57
N VAL A 164 5.04 5.72 -5.70
CA VAL A 164 5.86 6.56 -4.82
C VAL A 164 5.76 8.01 -5.30
N ILE A 165 5.13 8.85 -4.50
CA ILE A 165 4.87 10.25 -4.83
C ILE A 165 6.08 11.11 -4.52
N ASP A 166 6.68 10.90 -3.34
CA ASP A 166 7.81 11.69 -2.86
C ASP A 166 8.71 10.84 -1.96
N VAL A 167 10.01 11.11 -2.00
CA VAL A 167 10.99 10.52 -1.08
C VAL A 167 11.85 11.67 -0.56
N ARG A 168 11.98 11.76 0.77
CA ARG A 168 12.78 12.80 1.40
C ARG A 168 13.63 12.27 2.53
N VAL A 169 14.78 12.85 2.66
CA VAL A 169 15.65 12.70 3.82
C VAL A 169 15.26 13.73 4.87
N LYS A 170 14.94 13.28 6.08
CA LYS A 170 14.67 14.14 7.23
C LYS A 170 15.97 14.72 7.80
N ARG A 171 16.98 13.86 7.98
CA ARG A 171 18.23 14.22 8.61
C ARG A 171 19.39 13.37 8.08
N ILE A 172 20.57 13.97 8.01
CA ILE A 172 21.82 13.29 7.73
C ILE A 172 22.78 13.66 8.86
N ASP A 173 23.26 12.65 9.59
CA ASP A 173 24.22 12.81 10.67
C ASP A 173 25.53 12.11 10.32
N LEU A 174 26.62 12.64 10.82
CA LEU A 174 27.92 11.96 10.81
C LEU A 174 28.04 11.16 12.10
N PRO A 175 28.37 9.86 12.04
CA PRO A 175 28.65 9.12 13.25
C PRO A 175 29.88 9.72 13.94
N SER A 176 29.77 9.95 15.25
CA SER A 176 30.87 10.40 16.13
C SER A 176 31.96 9.35 16.25
#